data_afa265b13551e8530dd3ae3ab41c5d4b
#
_entry.id   afa265b13551e8530dd3ae3ab41c5d4b
#
_cell.length_a   1.000
_cell.length_b   1.000
_cell.length_c   1.000
_cell.angle_alpha   90.00
_cell.angle_beta   90.00
_cell.angle_gamma   90.00
#
_symmetry.space_group_name_H-M   'P 1'
#
loop_
_entity.id
_entity.type
_entity.pdbx_description
1 polymer ?
#
loop_
_entity_poly.entity_id
_entity_poly.type
_entity_poly.pdbx_seq_one_letter_code
_entity_poly.pdbx_strand_id
1 'polypeptide(L)'
;DPLIASGQMTLLDEAAMRAGGRICPGISVELFPGHTAQMMGVHIEADRATESRAAASGAPHACYISDLLPTAHHLDPTWVMGYDLDPLRCIEERKRFYTRAIPEQWLVLFTHDHDTPMARIVLNDKGKPVIA
;
A
#
# COMPACT_ATOMS: atom_id res chain seq x y z
N ASP A 1 15.34 23.12 -6.04
CA ASP A 1 15.48 21.78 -6.60
C ASP A 1 15.25 21.84 -8.12
N PRO A 2 16.21 21.39 -8.96
CA PRO A 2 16.10 21.45 -10.43
C PRO A 2 14.89 20.70 -10.99
N LEU A 3 14.47 19.59 -10.36
CA LEU A 3 13.34 18.77 -10.81
C LEU A 3 11.99 19.49 -10.59
N ILE A 4 11.88 20.24 -9.49
CA ILE A 4 10.71 21.07 -9.23
C ILE A 4 10.66 22.24 -10.22
N ALA A 5 11.82 22.92 -10.41
CA ALA A 5 11.92 24.06 -11.30
C ALA A 5 11.65 23.70 -12.78
N SER A 6 12.00 22.49 -13.20
CA SER A 6 11.73 21.98 -14.56
C SER A 6 10.32 21.39 -14.74
N GLY A 7 9.52 21.32 -13.69
CA GLY A 7 8.20 20.68 -13.72
C GLY A 7 8.23 19.14 -13.84
N GLN A 8 9.37 18.52 -13.67
CA GLN A 8 9.53 17.04 -13.70
C GLN A 8 9.12 16.38 -12.38
N MET A 9 8.97 17.17 -11.32
CA MET A 9 8.58 16.70 -9.99
C MET A 9 7.43 17.55 -9.47
N THR A 10 6.35 16.86 -9.07
CA THR A 10 5.22 17.47 -8.38
C THR A 10 5.23 17.01 -6.93
N LEU A 11 5.21 17.96 -5.99
CA LEU A 11 5.05 17.66 -4.58
C LEU A 11 3.56 17.52 -4.27
N LEU A 12 3.22 16.45 -3.55
CA LEU A 12 1.88 16.26 -3.01
C LEU A 12 1.83 16.90 -1.63
N ASP A 13 0.98 17.89 -1.47
CA ASP A 13 0.73 18.51 -0.18
C ASP A 13 -0.31 17.72 0.65
N GLU A 14 -0.49 18.12 1.91
CA GLU A 14 -1.47 17.48 2.78
C GLU A 14 -2.90 17.56 2.24
N ALA A 15 -3.26 18.61 1.51
CA ALA A 15 -4.58 18.77 0.95
C ALA A 15 -4.82 17.74 -0.16
N ALA A 16 -3.84 17.55 -1.06
CA ALA A 16 -3.89 16.51 -2.08
C ALA A 16 -3.98 15.11 -1.46
N MET A 17 -3.24 14.84 -0.39
CA MET A 17 -3.29 13.55 0.32
C MET A 17 -4.63 13.31 1.01
N ARG A 18 -5.21 14.32 1.65
CA ARG A 18 -6.57 14.25 2.24
C ARG A 18 -7.65 14.05 1.19
N ALA A 19 -7.45 14.56 -0.02
CA ALA A 19 -8.34 14.36 -1.18
C ALA A 19 -8.18 12.96 -1.83
N GLY A 20 -7.42 12.03 -1.21
CA GLY A 20 -7.23 10.67 -1.66
C GLY A 20 -5.98 10.44 -2.49
N GLY A 21 -5.03 11.39 -2.54
CA GLY A 21 -3.71 11.24 -3.16
C GLY A 21 -3.75 10.87 -4.66
N ARG A 22 -4.80 11.26 -5.39
CA ARG A 22 -4.99 10.85 -6.79
C ARG A 22 -3.92 11.45 -7.70
N ILE A 23 -3.19 10.59 -8.41
CA ILE A 23 -2.13 10.98 -9.36
C ILE A 23 -2.68 11.06 -10.78
N CYS A 24 -3.39 10.02 -11.20
CA CYS A 24 -4.03 9.93 -12.51
C CYS A 24 -5.19 8.91 -12.44
N PRO A 25 -5.98 8.72 -13.51
CA PRO A 25 -7.01 7.69 -13.52
C PRO A 25 -6.44 6.32 -13.16
N GLY A 26 -7.02 5.66 -12.16
CA GLY A 26 -6.63 4.34 -11.67
C GLY A 26 -5.39 4.31 -10.76
N ILE A 27 -4.73 5.45 -10.50
CA ILE A 27 -3.55 5.50 -9.62
C ILE A 27 -3.76 6.57 -8.53
N SER A 28 -3.62 6.15 -7.28
CA SER A 28 -3.58 7.04 -6.12
C SER A 28 -2.48 6.62 -5.15
N VAL A 29 -2.13 7.51 -4.23
CA VAL A 29 -1.16 7.23 -3.17
C VAL A 29 -1.77 7.46 -1.80
N GLU A 30 -1.33 6.70 -0.83
CA GLU A 30 -1.72 6.82 0.57
C GLU A 30 -0.49 6.88 1.46
N LEU A 31 -0.53 7.72 2.51
CA LEU A 31 0.55 7.81 3.49
C LEU A 31 0.50 6.63 4.46
N PHE A 32 1.67 5.99 4.63
CA PHE A 32 1.94 4.97 5.62
C PHE A 32 3.22 5.33 6.39
N PRO A 33 3.17 6.36 7.27
CA PRO A 33 4.33 6.78 8.03
C PRO A 33 4.82 5.70 8.98
N GLY A 34 6.13 5.70 9.25
CA GLY A 34 6.76 4.76 10.17
C GLY A 34 8.16 4.37 9.73
N HIS A 35 8.29 3.71 8.60
CA HIS A 35 9.60 3.46 7.98
C HIS A 35 10.32 4.78 7.67
N THR A 36 9.64 5.70 7.00
CA THR A 36 9.96 7.12 6.95
C THR A 36 8.74 7.95 7.32
N ALA A 37 8.94 9.24 7.63
CA ALA A 37 7.84 10.12 8.04
C ALA A 37 6.76 10.31 6.95
N GLN A 38 7.13 10.18 5.69
CA GLN A 38 6.24 10.43 4.54
C GLN A 38 6.25 9.29 3.53
N MET A 39 6.48 8.06 4.00
CA MET A 39 6.38 6.90 3.14
C MET A 39 4.98 6.74 2.59
N MET A 40 4.89 6.41 1.30
CA MET A 40 3.62 6.23 0.60
C MET A 40 3.54 4.82 0.00
N GLY A 41 2.34 4.25 0.03
CA GLY A 41 1.95 3.14 -0.84
C GLY A 41 1.25 3.66 -2.09
N VAL A 42 1.25 2.88 -3.15
CA VAL A 42 0.58 3.19 -4.41
C VAL A 42 -0.58 2.25 -4.62
N HIS A 43 -1.78 2.80 -4.72
CA HIS A 43 -2.98 2.05 -5.07
C HIS A 43 -3.18 2.05 -6.58
N ILE A 44 -3.49 0.89 -7.11
CA ILE A 44 -3.76 0.64 -8.52
C ILE A 44 -5.16 0.06 -8.62
N GLU A 45 -6.08 0.82 -9.18
CA GLU A 45 -7.49 0.47 -9.31
C GLU A 45 -7.88 0.42 -10.79
N ALA A 46 -8.82 -0.44 -11.16
CA ALA A 46 -9.38 -0.39 -12.48
C ALA A 46 -10.06 0.96 -12.71
N ASP A 47 -9.80 1.60 -13.84
CA ASP A 47 -10.45 2.86 -14.18
C ASP A 47 -11.97 2.64 -14.31
N ARG A 48 -12.75 3.50 -13.64
CA ARG A 48 -14.22 3.47 -13.65
C ARG A 48 -14.82 3.56 -15.06
N ALA A 49 -14.10 4.14 -16.01
CA ALA A 49 -14.52 4.15 -17.41
C ALA A 49 -14.53 2.74 -18.05
N THR A 50 -13.81 1.77 -17.47
CA THR A 50 -13.80 0.36 -17.89
C THR A 50 -14.66 -0.54 -16.98
N GLU A 51 -15.33 0.04 -15.98
CA GLU A 51 -16.09 -0.67 -14.94
C GLU A 51 -17.27 -1.50 -15.44
N SER A 52 -17.81 -1.23 -16.64
CA SER A 52 -18.89 -2.08 -17.16
C SER A 52 -18.47 -3.55 -17.37
N ARG A 53 -17.15 -3.82 -17.48
CA ARG A 53 -16.57 -5.18 -17.50
C ARG A 53 -15.96 -5.60 -16.16
N ALA A 54 -15.48 -4.65 -15.37
CA ALA A 54 -14.77 -4.90 -14.10
C ALA A 54 -15.72 -5.05 -12.92
N ALA A 55 -16.86 -4.36 -12.90
CA ALA A 55 -17.86 -4.49 -11.82
C ALA A 55 -18.49 -5.88 -11.75
N ALA A 56 -18.48 -6.63 -12.87
CA ALA A 56 -18.96 -8.02 -12.92
C ALA A 56 -17.92 -9.04 -12.42
N SER A 57 -16.65 -8.64 -12.22
CA SER A 57 -15.52 -9.53 -11.88
C SER A 57 -14.82 -9.20 -10.56
N GLY A 58 -15.31 -8.19 -9.78
CA GLY A 58 -14.56 -7.69 -8.63
C GLY A 58 -13.18 -7.24 -9.08
N ALA A 59 -13.10 -6.08 -9.74
CA ALA A 59 -11.85 -5.58 -10.29
C ALA A 59 -10.75 -5.58 -9.23
N PRO A 60 -9.60 -6.20 -9.47
CA PRO A 60 -8.58 -6.34 -8.47
C PRO A 60 -8.03 -4.96 -8.08
N HIS A 61 -8.18 -4.59 -6.84
CA HIS A 61 -7.42 -3.51 -6.25
C HIS A 61 -6.03 -4.06 -5.93
N ALA A 62 -5.00 -3.47 -6.51
CA ALA A 62 -3.62 -3.77 -6.16
C ALA A 62 -3.02 -2.62 -5.36
N CYS A 63 -2.12 -2.94 -4.44
CA CYS A 63 -1.41 -1.95 -3.64
C CYS A 63 0.07 -2.30 -3.59
N TYR A 64 0.92 -1.43 -4.16
CA TYR A 64 2.34 -1.45 -3.87
C TYR A 64 2.56 -0.81 -2.51
N ILE A 65 2.91 -1.64 -1.52
CA ILE A 65 2.84 -1.24 -0.10
C ILE A 65 4.14 -0.60 0.41
N SER A 66 5.16 -0.46 -0.45
CA SER A 66 6.46 0.08 -0.05
C SER A 66 7.08 -0.70 1.11
N ASP A 67 7.87 -0.03 1.93
CA ASP A 67 8.56 -0.64 3.07
C ASP A 67 7.69 -0.78 4.34
N LEU A 68 6.38 -0.55 4.23
CA LEU A 68 5.46 -0.93 5.31
C LEU A 68 5.44 -2.46 5.48
N LEU A 69 5.43 -3.18 4.35
CA LEU A 69 5.53 -4.65 4.28
C LEU A 69 6.57 -5.02 3.23
N PRO A 70 7.87 -4.97 3.55
CA PRO A 70 8.90 -5.18 2.55
C PRO A 70 8.89 -6.58 1.95
N THR A 71 8.51 -7.60 2.72
CA THR A 71 8.39 -9.00 2.28
C THR A 71 7.21 -9.70 2.94
N ALA A 72 6.81 -10.85 2.43
CA ALA A 72 5.81 -11.74 3.02
C ALA A 72 6.18 -12.22 4.44
N HIS A 73 7.45 -12.18 4.82
CA HIS A 73 7.88 -12.52 6.18
C HIS A 73 7.51 -11.44 7.22
N HIS A 74 7.21 -10.22 6.79
CA HIS A 74 6.83 -9.10 7.67
C HIS A 74 5.31 -8.99 7.90
N LEU A 75 4.54 -10.02 7.58
CA LEU A 75 3.08 -10.01 7.75
C LEU A 75 2.62 -9.93 9.21
N ASP A 76 3.37 -10.52 10.18
CA ASP A 76 3.08 -10.24 11.59
C ASP A 76 3.37 -8.75 11.86
N PRO A 77 2.37 -7.96 12.32
CA PRO A 77 2.56 -6.52 12.49
C PRO A 77 3.74 -6.12 13.38
N THR A 78 4.15 -7.01 14.28
CA THR A 78 5.24 -6.76 15.24
C THR A 78 6.64 -7.01 14.67
N TRP A 79 6.74 -7.62 13.49
CA TRP A 79 8.02 -7.86 12.82
C TRP A 79 8.45 -6.62 12.05
N VAL A 80 8.94 -5.63 12.78
CA VAL A 80 9.44 -4.37 12.24
C VAL A 80 10.90 -4.50 11.84
N MET A 81 11.35 -3.61 10.96
CA MET A 81 12.76 -3.56 10.55
C MET A 81 13.58 -2.75 11.56
N GLY A 82 14.84 -3.16 11.79
CA GLY A 82 15.72 -2.48 12.75
C GLY A 82 16.09 -1.03 12.38
N TYR A 83 15.77 -0.59 11.17
CA TYR A 83 15.99 0.75 10.65
C TYR A 83 14.68 1.52 10.37
N ASP A 84 13.53 1.04 10.87
CA ASP A 84 12.31 1.83 10.87
C ASP A 84 12.47 3.05 11.79
N LEU A 85 12.17 4.25 11.28
CA LEU A 85 12.32 5.49 12.06
C LEU A 85 11.31 5.56 13.22
N ASP A 86 10.11 5.01 13.02
CA ASP A 86 9.07 4.88 14.05
C ASP A 86 8.43 3.48 13.97
N PRO A 87 9.02 2.48 14.63
CA PRO A 87 8.53 1.11 14.57
C PRO A 87 7.14 0.93 15.17
N LEU A 88 6.74 1.71 16.17
CA LEU A 88 5.39 1.65 16.74
C LEU A 88 4.37 2.14 15.71
N ARG A 89 4.71 3.19 14.99
CA ARG A 89 3.87 3.70 13.91
C ARG A 89 3.74 2.69 12.76
N CYS A 90 4.82 1.99 12.40
CA CYS A 90 4.76 0.89 11.43
C CYS A 90 3.74 -0.18 11.84
N ILE A 91 3.72 -0.58 13.12
CA ILE A 91 2.77 -1.56 13.64
C ILE A 91 1.32 -1.06 13.50
N GLU A 92 1.06 0.21 13.85
CA GLU A 92 -0.27 0.82 13.71
C GLU A 92 -0.73 0.88 12.25
N GLU A 93 0.16 1.33 11.36
CA GLU A 93 -0.16 1.45 9.94
C GLU A 93 -0.37 0.09 9.27
N ARG A 94 0.39 -0.96 9.64
CA ARG A 94 0.13 -2.34 9.18
C ARG A 94 -1.25 -2.83 9.60
N LYS A 95 -1.63 -2.61 10.85
CA LYS A 95 -2.97 -2.96 11.35
C LYS A 95 -4.06 -2.20 10.59
N ARG A 96 -3.87 -0.88 10.39
CA ARG A 96 -4.79 -0.05 9.60
C ARG A 96 -4.91 -0.55 8.16
N PHE A 97 -3.79 -0.88 7.52
CA PHE A 97 -3.77 -1.45 6.17
C PHE A 97 -4.59 -2.75 6.09
N TYR A 98 -4.40 -3.67 7.03
CA TYR A 98 -5.10 -4.96 7.05
C TYR A 98 -6.61 -4.83 7.21
N THR A 99 -7.12 -3.80 7.88
CA THR A 99 -8.58 -3.61 8.02
C THR A 99 -9.30 -3.39 6.69
N ARG A 100 -8.56 -3.02 5.65
CA ARG A 100 -9.06 -2.81 4.28
C ARG A 100 -8.56 -3.89 3.32
N ALA A 101 -7.28 -4.12 3.28
CA ALA A 101 -6.65 -5.01 2.31
C ALA A 101 -7.17 -6.46 2.40
N ILE A 102 -7.42 -6.97 3.62
CA ILE A 102 -7.88 -8.34 3.83
C ILE A 102 -9.34 -8.52 3.39
N PRO A 103 -10.33 -7.78 3.90
CA PRO A 103 -11.73 -8.00 3.50
C PRO A 103 -11.98 -7.65 2.03
N GLU A 104 -11.26 -6.69 1.47
CA GLU A 104 -11.39 -6.28 0.07
C GLU A 104 -10.50 -7.10 -0.88
N GLN A 105 -9.73 -8.07 -0.37
CA GLN A 105 -8.91 -9.00 -1.13
C GLN A 105 -7.90 -8.32 -2.06
N TRP A 106 -7.24 -7.26 -1.56
CA TRP A 106 -6.25 -6.54 -2.36
C TRP A 106 -5.07 -7.42 -2.76
N LEU A 107 -4.56 -7.22 -3.97
CA LEU A 107 -3.30 -7.78 -4.39
C LEU A 107 -2.17 -6.89 -3.87
N VAL A 108 -1.41 -7.38 -2.90
CA VAL A 108 -0.29 -6.65 -2.30
C VAL A 108 0.98 -6.95 -3.07
N LEU A 109 1.69 -5.90 -3.48
CA LEU A 109 3.00 -6.00 -4.13
C LEU A 109 4.07 -5.62 -3.10
N PHE A 110 5.01 -6.56 -2.87
CA PHE A 110 6.10 -6.41 -1.91
C PHE A 110 7.34 -5.80 -2.56
N THR A 111 8.00 -4.88 -1.86
CA THR A 111 9.16 -4.14 -2.39
C THR A 111 10.40 -5.02 -2.53
N HIS A 112 10.64 -5.89 -1.57
CA HIS A 112 11.90 -6.62 -1.40
C HIS A 112 11.73 -8.14 -1.35
N ASP A 113 10.59 -8.68 -1.79
CA ASP A 113 10.37 -10.12 -1.80
C ASP A 113 10.62 -10.70 -3.20
N HIS A 114 11.70 -11.44 -3.32
CA HIS A 114 12.07 -12.10 -4.57
C HIS A 114 11.19 -13.32 -4.87
N ASP A 115 10.87 -14.09 -3.85
CA ASP A 115 10.16 -15.36 -4.00
C ASP A 115 8.65 -15.17 -4.06
N THR A 116 8.14 -14.17 -3.36
CA THR A 116 6.71 -13.82 -3.32
C THR A 116 6.53 -12.33 -3.63
N PRO A 117 6.75 -11.89 -4.88
CA PRO A 117 6.69 -10.46 -5.22
C PRO A 117 5.29 -9.87 -5.07
N MET A 118 4.25 -10.69 -5.09
CA MET A 118 2.87 -10.25 -4.88
C MET A 118 2.01 -11.39 -4.33
N ALA A 119 1.06 -11.05 -3.45
CA ALA A 119 0.10 -12.01 -2.92
C ALA A 119 -1.16 -11.32 -2.37
N ARG A 120 -2.22 -12.09 -2.11
CA ARG A 120 -3.31 -11.68 -1.23
C ARG A 120 -2.98 -12.08 0.20
N ILE A 121 -3.46 -11.28 1.14
CA ILE A 121 -3.32 -11.55 2.57
C ILE A 121 -4.68 -12.00 3.12
N VAL A 122 -4.67 -13.06 3.91
CA VAL A 122 -5.85 -13.57 4.60
C VAL A 122 -5.53 -13.77 6.08
N LEU A 123 -6.55 -13.98 6.90
CA LEU A 123 -6.34 -14.41 8.29
C LEU A 123 -6.43 -15.93 8.38
N ASN A 124 -5.46 -16.54 9.05
CA ASN A 124 -5.53 -17.96 9.40
C ASN A 124 -6.50 -18.20 10.57
N ASP A 125 -6.68 -19.46 10.97
CA ASP A 125 -7.57 -19.87 12.07
C ASP A 125 -7.25 -19.23 13.44
N LYS A 126 -6.03 -18.69 13.59
CA LYS A 126 -5.58 -17.96 14.78
C LYS A 126 -5.72 -16.46 14.67
N GLY A 127 -6.35 -15.97 13.60
CA GLY A 127 -6.51 -14.55 13.31
C GLY A 127 -5.20 -13.83 12.93
N LYS A 128 -4.17 -14.58 12.50
CA LYS A 128 -2.90 -13.99 12.05
C LYS A 128 -2.89 -13.80 10.53
N PRO A 129 -2.34 -12.69 10.01
CA PRO A 129 -2.19 -12.47 8.59
C PRO A 129 -1.17 -13.46 8.00
N VAL A 130 -1.57 -14.09 6.90
CA VAL A 130 -0.76 -15.04 6.12
C VAL A 130 -1.02 -14.82 4.62
N ILE A 131 -0.14 -15.35 3.77
CA ILE A 131 -0.37 -15.40 2.32
C ILE A 131 -1.52 -16.35 2.01
N ALA A 132 -2.40 -15.95 1.07
CA ALA A 132 -3.51 -16.77 0.58
C ALA A 132 -3.01 -17.86 -0.36
#